data_7a94c8134b15a92e5be0f61e30d19d91
#
_entry.id   7a94c8134b15a92e5be0f61e30d19d91
#
_cell.length_a   1.000
_cell.length_b   1.000
_cell.length_c   1.000
_cell.angle_alpha   90.00
_cell.angle_beta   90.00
_cell.angle_gamma   90.00
#
_symmetry.space_group_name_H-M   'P 1'
#
loop_
_entity.id
_entity.type
_entity.pdbx_description
1 polymer ?
#
loop_
_entity_poly.entity_id
_entity_poly.type
_entity_poly.pdbx_seq_one_letter_code
_entity_poly.pdbx_strand_id
1 'polypeptide(L)'
;MPKILKFDEDARRALERGVNKLADTVKVTIGPKGRNVVIDKKFGAPTITNDGVTIAREVELDDPYENLGAQLVKEVATKTNDIAGDGTTTATVLAQALVREGLRNVAAGASPAALKKGIDAAVKAVSEELLATARPIEDKSDIAAVAALSAQDQQVGELIAEAMDKVGKDGVITVEESNTFGLELEFTEGMAFDKGYLSPYMVSDQERMEAVLDDPYILINQGKISSIQDLLPLLEKVIQAGASKPLLIIAEDVEGEALSTLVVNKIRGTFNAVAVKAPGFGDRRKAMLQDMATLTGATVIAEEVGLKLDQAGLDVLGSARRVTISKDDTTIVDGGGSHEEVVGRVNQIKAEIESTDSDWDREKLQERLAKLAGGVCVIKVGAATEVELKEKKHRLEDAISATRAAVEEGIVSGGGSALVHAVKVLEGNLGLTGDEATGVAVVRRAAVEPLRWIAENAGLEGYVITSKVAELDKGQGFNAATGEYGDLVKAGVIDPVKVTRSALENAASIASLLLTTETLVVEKPAEEEGDAGHGHGHGHSH
;
A
#
# COMPACT_ATOMS: atom_id res chain seq x y z
N MET A 1 5.92 -27.39 -18.09
CA MET A 1 7.37 -27.42 -17.86
C MET A 1 7.68 -28.41 -16.74
N PRO A 2 8.79 -29.15 -16.76
CA PRO A 2 9.16 -30.06 -15.69
C PRO A 2 9.46 -29.25 -14.42
N LYS A 3 9.17 -29.85 -13.25
CA LYS A 3 9.45 -29.25 -11.93
C LYS A 3 10.69 -29.91 -11.34
N ILE A 4 11.46 -29.14 -10.58
CA ILE A 4 12.55 -29.63 -9.76
C ILE A 4 12.20 -29.41 -8.28
N LEU A 5 12.67 -30.30 -7.44
CA LEU A 5 12.27 -30.40 -6.05
C LEU A 5 13.51 -30.25 -5.14
N LYS A 6 13.30 -29.63 -4.00
CA LYS A 6 14.29 -29.55 -2.91
C LYS A 6 13.58 -29.85 -1.59
N PHE A 7 14.22 -30.60 -0.70
CA PHE A 7 13.59 -31.16 0.49
C PHE A 7 14.37 -30.75 1.76
N ASP A 8 13.71 -30.93 2.89
CA ASP A 8 14.28 -30.90 4.22
C ASP A 8 15.08 -29.61 4.53
N GLU A 9 16.24 -29.77 5.15
CA GLU A 9 17.10 -28.66 5.54
C GLU A 9 17.63 -27.86 4.34
N ASP A 10 17.92 -28.52 3.22
CA ASP A 10 18.38 -27.83 2.02
C ASP A 10 17.34 -26.87 1.45
N ALA A 11 16.06 -27.25 1.54
CA ALA A 11 14.96 -26.38 1.17
C ALA A 11 14.89 -25.14 2.10
N ARG A 12 14.90 -25.35 3.39
CA ARG A 12 14.85 -24.27 4.41
C ARG A 12 16.03 -23.32 4.30
N ARG A 13 17.27 -23.85 4.10
CA ARG A 13 18.47 -23.02 3.91
C ARG A 13 18.42 -22.20 2.62
N ALA A 14 17.86 -22.73 1.54
CA ALA A 14 17.71 -21.97 0.31
C ALA A 14 16.71 -20.80 0.50
N LEU A 15 15.57 -21.05 1.16
CA LEU A 15 14.62 -19.99 1.52
C LEU A 15 15.28 -18.92 2.41
N GLU A 16 16.01 -19.32 3.46
CA GLU A 16 16.70 -18.40 4.38
C GLU A 16 17.70 -17.50 3.63
N ARG A 17 18.47 -18.06 2.69
CA ARG A 17 19.39 -17.24 1.88
C ARG A 17 18.65 -16.22 1.04
N GLY A 18 17.51 -16.60 0.44
CA GLY A 18 16.68 -15.68 -0.32
C GLY A 18 16.10 -14.55 0.55
N VAL A 19 15.55 -14.91 1.71
CA VAL A 19 15.09 -13.95 2.73
C VAL A 19 16.20 -12.96 3.10
N ASN A 20 17.39 -13.49 3.40
CA ASN A 20 18.52 -12.65 3.80
C ASN A 20 18.97 -11.72 2.68
N LYS A 21 19.10 -12.18 1.43
CA LYS A 21 19.52 -11.34 0.31
C LYS A 21 18.60 -10.15 0.12
N LEU A 22 17.27 -10.38 0.13
CA LEU A 22 16.32 -9.28 0.00
C LEU A 22 16.35 -8.35 1.23
N ALA A 23 16.26 -8.91 2.43
CA ALA A 23 16.22 -8.11 3.65
C ALA A 23 17.52 -7.32 3.87
N ASP A 24 18.69 -7.88 3.53
CA ASP A 24 19.98 -7.17 3.62
C ASP A 24 20.06 -5.98 2.64
N THR A 25 19.35 -6.07 1.50
CA THR A 25 19.24 -4.96 0.56
C THR A 25 18.33 -3.86 1.08
N VAL A 26 17.22 -4.21 1.74
CA VAL A 26 16.22 -3.25 2.22
C VAL A 26 16.63 -2.58 3.53
N LYS A 27 17.18 -3.33 4.50
CA LYS A 27 17.44 -2.85 5.87
C LYS A 27 18.40 -1.68 5.99
N VAL A 28 19.24 -1.43 4.95
CA VAL A 28 20.15 -0.28 4.92
C VAL A 28 19.43 1.05 4.87
N THR A 29 18.13 1.05 4.55
CA THR A 29 17.31 2.25 4.43
C THR A 29 16.65 2.66 5.74
N ILE A 30 16.61 1.79 6.77
CA ILE A 30 15.84 2.05 7.99
C ILE A 30 16.47 3.15 8.86
N GLY A 31 15.61 4.04 9.36
CA GLY A 31 15.94 5.08 10.31
C GLY A 31 16.48 6.38 9.69
N PRO A 32 16.69 7.43 10.52
CA PRO A 32 17.03 8.78 10.05
C PRO A 32 18.42 8.89 9.41
N LYS A 33 19.28 7.88 9.58
CA LYS A 33 20.59 7.76 8.93
C LYS A 33 20.64 6.58 7.95
N GLY A 34 19.47 6.09 7.54
CA GLY A 34 19.32 5.14 6.45
C GLY A 34 19.84 5.69 5.13
N ARG A 35 20.21 4.79 4.22
CA ARG A 35 20.79 5.14 2.91
C ARG A 35 19.90 4.68 1.79
N ASN A 36 20.03 5.34 0.64
CA ASN A 36 19.31 4.96 -0.56
C ASN A 36 19.92 3.72 -1.22
N VAL A 37 19.08 3.00 -1.94
CA VAL A 37 19.45 1.91 -2.85
C VAL A 37 19.28 2.42 -4.29
N VAL A 38 20.21 2.04 -5.16
CA VAL A 38 20.14 2.34 -6.59
C VAL A 38 19.65 1.10 -7.32
N ILE A 39 18.58 1.24 -8.07
CA ILE A 39 17.93 0.16 -8.83
C ILE A 39 18.14 0.42 -10.31
N ASP A 40 18.70 -0.55 -11.02
CA ASP A 40 18.85 -0.48 -12.47
C ASP A 40 17.50 -0.63 -13.18
N LYS A 41 17.32 0.09 -14.28
CA LYS A 41 16.12 0.02 -15.11
C LYS A 41 16.52 -0.37 -16.54
N LYS A 42 15.78 -1.30 -17.13
CA LYS A 42 16.00 -1.71 -18.54
C LYS A 42 15.84 -0.54 -19.52
N PHE A 43 15.02 0.44 -19.17
CA PHE A 43 14.76 1.65 -19.94
C PHE A 43 14.69 2.85 -19.01
N GLY A 44 15.36 3.96 -19.37
CA GLY A 44 15.37 5.19 -18.59
C GLY A 44 16.56 5.28 -17.62
N ALA A 45 16.48 6.24 -16.68
CA ALA A 45 17.48 6.43 -15.64
C ALA A 45 17.30 5.42 -14.49
N PRO A 46 18.40 5.04 -13.78
CA PRO A 46 18.28 4.25 -12.57
C PRO A 46 17.38 4.95 -11.53
N THR A 47 16.62 4.16 -10.77
CA THR A 47 15.83 4.67 -9.65
C THR A 47 16.70 4.71 -8.39
N ILE A 48 16.68 5.83 -7.69
CA ILE A 48 17.32 5.99 -6.37
C ILE A 48 16.21 6.15 -5.34
N THR A 49 16.13 5.23 -4.38
CA THR A 49 15.04 5.23 -3.39
C THR A 49 15.49 4.64 -2.05
N ASN A 50 14.80 5.02 -0.99
CA ASN A 50 14.87 4.38 0.33
C ASN A 50 13.54 3.69 0.72
N ASP A 51 12.55 3.69 -0.17
CA ASP A 51 11.30 2.99 0.05
C ASP A 51 11.49 1.47 -0.03
N GLY A 52 11.16 0.80 1.08
CA GLY A 52 11.38 -0.64 1.26
C GLY A 52 10.56 -1.50 0.30
N VAL A 53 9.31 -1.13 -0.01
CA VAL A 53 8.46 -1.91 -0.92
C VAL A 53 8.92 -1.79 -2.37
N THR A 54 9.31 -0.61 -2.81
CA THR A 54 9.89 -0.39 -4.14
C THR A 54 11.16 -1.21 -4.34
N ILE A 55 12.07 -1.19 -3.35
CA ILE A 55 13.28 -2.01 -3.41
C ILE A 55 12.94 -3.50 -3.44
N ALA A 56 12.05 -3.94 -2.56
CA ALA A 56 11.67 -5.35 -2.47
C ALA A 56 11.05 -5.88 -3.77
N ARG A 57 10.22 -5.09 -4.45
CA ARG A 57 9.57 -5.47 -5.72
C ARG A 57 10.57 -5.75 -6.83
N GLU A 58 11.69 -5.04 -6.88
CA GLU A 58 12.71 -5.16 -7.93
C GLU A 58 13.73 -6.28 -7.68
N VAL A 59 13.78 -6.87 -6.47
CA VAL A 59 14.71 -7.94 -6.17
C VAL A 59 14.23 -9.26 -6.78
N GLU A 60 14.99 -9.76 -7.76
CA GLU A 60 14.87 -11.11 -8.32
C GLU A 60 16.22 -11.82 -8.23
N LEU A 61 16.21 -13.10 -7.87
CA LEU A 61 17.42 -13.89 -7.66
C LEU A 61 17.52 -15.00 -8.72
N ASP A 62 18.75 -15.24 -9.21
CA ASP A 62 19.03 -16.25 -10.24
C ASP A 62 18.72 -17.68 -9.78
N ASP A 63 19.00 -18.01 -8.50
CA ASP A 63 18.64 -19.32 -7.94
C ASP A 63 17.14 -19.37 -7.67
N PRO A 64 16.36 -20.23 -8.36
CA PRO A 64 14.91 -20.27 -8.23
C PRO A 64 14.42 -20.67 -6.84
N TYR A 65 15.21 -21.41 -6.07
CA TYR A 65 14.87 -21.77 -4.69
C TYR A 65 15.10 -20.61 -3.72
N GLU A 66 16.20 -19.87 -3.88
CA GLU A 66 16.45 -18.64 -3.10
C GLU A 66 15.44 -17.56 -3.46
N ASN A 67 15.07 -17.46 -4.75
CA ASN A 67 14.07 -16.51 -5.21
C ASN A 67 12.71 -16.72 -4.55
N LEU A 68 12.30 -17.97 -4.23
CA LEU A 68 11.08 -18.21 -3.45
C LEU A 68 11.16 -17.55 -2.06
N GLY A 69 12.31 -17.61 -1.39
CA GLY A 69 12.52 -16.92 -0.12
C GLY A 69 12.42 -15.40 -0.25
N ALA A 70 13.00 -14.83 -1.29
CA ALA A 70 12.88 -13.40 -1.58
C ALA A 70 11.42 -13.01 -1.88
N GLN A 71 10.68 -13.80 -2.68
CA GLN A 71 9.28 -13.54 -2.98
C GLN A 71 8.38 -13.56 -1.74
N LEU A 72 8.64 -14.42 -0.76
CA LEU A 72 7.91 -14.45 0.51
C LEU A 72 8.10 -13.16 1.32
N VAL A 73 9.33 -12.63 1.37
CA VAL A 73 9.59 -11.34 2.05
C VAL A 73 9.04 -10.15 1.24
N LYS A 74 9.08 -10.23 -0.09
CA LYS A 74 8.40 -9.26 -0.95
C LYS A 74 6.91 -9.17 -0.62
N GLU A 75 6.24 -10.30 -0.37
CA GLU A 75 4.84 -10.33 0.05
C GLU A 75 4.63 -9.64 1.41
N VAL A 76 5.56 -9.82 2.37
CA VAL A 76 5.51 -9.09 3.66
C VAL A 76 5.53 -7.58 3.45
N ALA A 77 6.47 -7.08 2.64
CA ALA A 77 6.58 -5.65 2.36
C ALA A 77 5.32 -5.12 1.64
N THR A 78 4.83 -5.85 0.63
CA THR A 78 3.64 -5.47 -0.13
C THR A 78 2.40 -5.43 0.76
N LYS A 79 2.16 -6.46 1.58
CA LYS A 79 1.01 -6.49 2.49
C LYS A 79 1.05 -5.39 3.54
N THR A 80 2.24 -5.07 4.05
CA THR A 80 2.39 -3.97 5.02
C THR A 80 2.08 -2.63 4.36
N ASN A 81 2.54 -2.43 3.13
CA ASN A 81 2.20 -1.26 2.34
C ASN A 81 0.69 -1.15 2.09
N ASP A 82 0.03 -2.23 1.68
CA ASP A 82 -1.41 -2.27 1.39
C ASP A 82 -2.26 -1.92 2.63
N ILE A 83 -1.83 -2.32 3.84
CA ILE A 83 -2.58 -2.12 5.09
C ILE A 83 -2.31 -0.75 5.73
N ALA A 84 -1.05 -0.33 5.76
CA ALA A 84 -0.60 0.81 6.54
C ALA A 84 0.09 1.92 5.72
N GLY A 85 0.45 1.63 4.46
CA GLY A 85 1.11 2.55 3.53
C GLY A 85 2.53 2.97 3.93
N ASP A 86 3.06 2.41 5.03
CA ASP A 86 4.41 2.67 5.55
C ASP A 86 4.87 1.44 6.36
N GLY A 87 6.12 1.46 6.86
CA GLY A 87 6.69 0.41 7.71
C GLY A 87 7.18 -0.83 6.96
N THR A 88 7.30 -0.77 5.65
CA THR A 88 7.72 -1.88 4.78
C THR A 88 9.13 -2.38 5.10
N THR A 89 10.07 -1.48 5.39
CA THR A 89 11.42 -1.82 5.84
C THR A 89 11.41 -2.47 7.22
N THR A 90 10.62 -1.95 8.16
CA THR A 90 10.45 -2.54 9.50
C THR A 90 9.91 -3.96 9.41
N ALA A 91 8.89 -4.19 8.60
CA ALA A 91 8.30 -5.51 8.37
C ALA A 91 9.31 -6.50 7.77
N THR A 92 10.12 -6.05 6.82
CA THR A 92 11.19 -6.85 6.20
C THR A 92 12.27 -7.25 7.20
N VAL A 93 12.70 -6.33 8.07
CA VAL A 93 13.67 -6.59 9.16
C VAL A 93 13.11 -7.59 10.17
N LEU A 94 11.85 -7.43 10.57
CA LEU A 94 11.16 -8.36 11.46
C LEU A 94 11.02 -9.75 10.84
N ALA A 95 10.66 -9.84 9.57
CA ALA A 95 10.55 -11.12 8.86
C ALA A 95 11.89 -11.86 8.82
N GLN A 96 12.99 -11.17 8.47
CA GLN A 96 14.32 -11.75 8.49
C GLN A 96 14.67 -12.29 9.88
N ALA A 97 14.42 -11.51 10.93
CA ALA A 97 14.75 -11.89 12.29
C ALA A 97 13.95 -13.10 12.77
N LEU A 98 12.63 -13.11 12.51
CA LEU A 98 11.74 -14.22 12.86
C LEU A 98 12.14 -15.52 12.14
N VAL A 99 12.41 -15.42 10.83
CA VAL A 99 12.86 -16.57 10.03
C VAL A 99 14.18 -17.11 10.54
N ARG A 100 15.17 -16.26 10.74
CA ARG A 100 16.52 -16.66 11.21
C ARG A 100 16.46 -17.32 12.59
N GLU A 101 15.79 -16.70 13.57
CA GLU A 101 15.69 -17.25 14.93
C GLU A 101 14.79 -18.51 14.95
N GLY A 102 13.71 -18.54 14.14
CA GLY A 102 12.84 -19.70 14.03
C GLY A 102 13.54 -20.90 13.41
N LEU A 103 14.21 -20.74 12.25
CA LEU A 103 14.94 -21.83 11.58
C LEU A 103 16.10 -22.38 12.43
N ARG A 104 16.77 -21.53 13.21
CA ARG A 104 17.79 -21.95 14.16
C ARG A 104 17.25 -22.94 15.19
N ASN A 105 16.04 -22.69 15.70
CA ASN A 105 15.36 -23.59 16.66
C ASN A 105 14.82 -24.86 15.97
N VAL A 106 14.30 -24.77 14.73
CA VAL A 106 13.93 -25.94 13.94
C VAL A 106 15.13 -26.84 13.69
N ALA A 107 16.28 -26.29 13.31
CA ALA A 107 17.52 -27.05 13.14
C ALA A 107 18.02 -27.68 14.46
N ALA A 108 17.70 -27.10 15.60
CA ALA A 108 17.97 -27.67 16.93
C ALA A 108 16.96 -28.73 17.37
N GLY A 109 15.96 -29.05 16.54
CA GLY A 109 14.98 -30.11 16.78
C GLY A 109 13.63 -29.67 17.35
N ALA A 110 13.37 -28.34 17.42
CA ALA A 110 12.09 -27.84 17.86
C ALA A 110 11.00 -28.13 16.81
N SER A 111 9.79 -28.46 17.28
CA SER A 111 8.62 -28.70 16.42
C SER A 111 8.17 -27.41 15.72
N PRO A 112 8.19 -27.33 14.36
CA PRO A 112 7.74 -26.15 13.63
C PRO A 112 6.29 -25.74 13.98
N ALA A 113 5.40 -26.71 14.16
CA ALA A 113 4.00 -26.46 14.50
C ALA A 113 3.83 -25.86 15.92
N ALA A 114 4.66 -26.29 16.88
CA ALA A 114 4.65 -25.75 18.24
C ALA A 114 5.27 -24.35 18.27
N LEU A 115 6.40 -24.13 17.55
CA LEU A 115 6.99 -22.81 17.37
C LEU A 115 5.97 -21.83 16.81
N LYS A 116 5.26 -22.22 15.74
CA LYS A 116 4.21 -21.37 15.13
C LYS A 116 3.16 -20.94 16.15
N LYS A 117 2.64 -21.87 16.96
CA LYS A 117 1.65 -21.54 18.01
C LYS A 117 2.19 -20.52 19.01
N GLY A 118 3.44 -20.69 19.42
CA GLY A 118 4.11 -19.76 20.34
C GLY A 118 4.31 -18.39 19.70
N ILE A 119 4.72 -18.34 18.43
CA ILE A 119 4.86 -17.09 17.66
C ILE A 119 3.50 -16.39 17.54
N ASP A 120 2.45 -17.10 17.12
CA ASP A 120 1.10 -16.54 16.95
C ASP A 120 0.58 -15.94 18.28
N ALA A 121 0.77 -16.65 19.40
CA ALA A 121 0.37 -16.17 20.72
C ALA A 121 1.16 -14.92 21.16
N ALA A 122 2.47 -14.92 20.92
CA ALA A 122 3.34 -13.79 21.27
C ALA A 122 3.03 -12.55 20.43
N VAL A 123 2.83 -12.69 19.12
CA VAL A 123 2.49 -11.58 18.22
C VAL A 123 1.15 -10.97 18.63
N LYS A 124 0.16 -11.78 18.94
CA LYS A 124 -1.13 -11.30 19.45
C LYS A 124 -0.97 -10.48 20.74
N ALA A 125 -0.21 -10.97 21.71
CA ALA A 125 0.01 -10.29 22.98
C ALA A 125 0.77 -8.96 22.80
N VAL A 126 1.78 -8.91 21.92
CA VAL A 126 2.51 -7.69 21.60
C VAL A 126 1.64 -6.69 20.86
N SER A 127 0.82 -7.14 19.90
CA SER A 127 -0.13 -6.28 19.17
C SER A 127 -1.17 -5.66 20.11
N GLU A 128 -1.72 -6.43 21.04
CA GLU A 128 -2.65 -5.93 22.07
C GLU A 128 -1.99 -4.91 23.00
N GLU A 129 -0.74 -5.14 23.42
CA GLU A 129 0.04 -4.20 24.23
C GLU A 129 0.34 -2.89 23.49
N LEU A 130 0.71 -2.96 22.20
CA LEU A 130 0.91 -1.78 21.36
C LEU A 130 -0.37 -0.94 21.27
N LEU A 131 -1.51 -1.55 21.02
CA LEU A 131 -2.81 -0.87 21.00
C LEU A 131 -3.18 -0.27 22.36
N ALA A 132 -2.94 -0.99 23.46
CA ALA A 132 -3.22 -0.52 24.81
C ALA A 132 -2.34 0.67 25.23
N THR A 133 -1.15 0.80 24.64
CA THR A 133 -0.22 1.92 24.92
C THR A 133 -0.32 3.06 23.89
N ALA A 134 -1.14 2.90 22.87
CA ALA A 134 -1.36 3.92 21.86
C ALA A 134 -1.99 5.18 22.45
N ARG A 135 -1.48 6.34 22.04
CA ARG A 135 -2.07 7.66 22.32
C ARG A 135 -2.82 8.15 21.08
N PRO A 136 -4.09 8.55 21.20
CA PRO A 136 -4.79 9.12 20.05
C PRO A 136 -4.12 10.43 19.59
N ILE A 137 -4.30 10.77 18.32
CA ILE A 137 -3.94 12.08 17.77
C ILE A 137 -4.86 13.13 18.40
N GLU A 138 -4.28 14.12 19.06
CA GLU A 138 -5.03 15.16 19.77
C GLU A 138 -5.12 16.45 18.96
N ASP A 139 -4.07 16.81 18.24
CA ASP A 139 -4.00 18.08 17.55
C ASP A 139 -3.21 18.03 16.22
N LYS A 140 -3.19 19.17 15.53
CA LYS A 140 -2.48 19.37 14.27
C LYS A 140 -0.98 19.18 14.39
N SER A 141 -0.39 19.42 15.57
CA SER A 141 1.05 19.25 15.78
C SER A 141 1.47 17.78 15.82
N ASP A 142 0.61 16.91 16.34
CA ASP A 142 0.82 15.45 16.29
C ASP A 142 0.81 14.96 14.83
N ILE A 143 -0.15 15.44 14.04
CA ILE A 143 -0.24 15.13 12.59
C ILE A 143 1.04 15.57 11.88
N ALA A 144 1.48 16.80 12.11
CA ALA A 144 2.69 17.35 11.52
C ALA A 144 3.94 16.55 11.92
N ALA A 145 4.03 16.09 13.17
CA ALA A 145 5.16 15.31 13.66
C ALA A 145 5.22 13.92 13.00
N VAL A 146 4.08 13.20 12.85
CA VAL A 146 4.02 11.91 12.14
C VAL A 146 4.44 12.09 10.69
N ALA A 147 3.85 13.06 10.00
CA ALA A 147 4.13 13.31 8.60
C ALA A 147 5.58 13.75 8.36
N ALA A 148 6.12 14.62 9.23
CA ALA A 148 7.51 15.07 9.16
C ALA A 148 8.51 13.92 9.40
N LEU A 149 8.20 13.00 10.29
CA LEU A 149 9.04 11.83 10.55
C LEU A 149 9.08 10.88 9.37
N SER A 150 7.92 10.54 8.81
CA SER A 150 7.81 9.67 7.64
C SER A 150 8.45 10.30 6.39
N ALA A 151 8.15 11.58 6.11
CA ALA A 151 8.74 12.31 5.00
C ALA A 151 10.22 12.71 5.21
N GLN A 152 10.75 12.61 6.42
CA GLN A 152 12.06 13.14 6.80
C GLN A 152 12.25 14.64 6.47
N ASP A 153 11.13 15.39 6.48
CA ASP A 153 11.08 16.80 6.12
C ASP A 153 9.99 17.53 6.91
N GLN A 154 10.41 18.55 7.68
CA GLN A 154 9.51 19.33 8.54
C GLN A 154 8.47 20.12 7.72
N GLN A 155 8.85 20.66 6.57
CA GLN A 155 7.95 21.46 5.72
C GLN A 155 6.84 20.57 5.13
N VAL A 156 7.20 19.35 4.72
CA VAL A 156 6.23 18.34 4.27
C VAL A 156 5.25 18.01 5.40
N GLY A 157 5.75 17.83 6.63
CA GLY A 157 4.90 17.56 7.79
C GLY A 157 3.86 18.65 8.05
N GLU A 158 4.27 19.90 8.05
CA GLU A 158 3.38 21.05 8.24
C GLU A 158 2.34 21.16 7.12
N LEU A 159 2.74 20.91 5.88
CA LEU A 159 1.89 20.95 4.69
C LEU A 159 0.81 19.85 4.71
N ILE A 160 1.18 18.63 5.06
CA ILE A 160 0.22 17.52 5.20
C ILE A 160 -0.76 17.79 6.35
N ALA A 161 -0.28 18.33 7.48
CA ALA A 161 -1.15 18.70 8.59
C ALA A 161 -2.14 19.83 8.21
N GLU A 162 -1.72 20.78 7.39
CA GLU A 162 -2.62 21.80 6.83
C GLU A 162 -3.67 21.19 5.90
N ALA A 163 -3.24 20.28 5.02
CA ALA A 163 -4.12 19.58 4.11
C ALA A 163 -5.20 18.80 4.88
N MET A 164 -4.80 18.00 5.88
CA MET A 164 -5.73 17.20 6.70
C MET A 164 -6.68 18.07 7.55
N ASP A 165 -6.21 19.19 8.07
CA ASP A 165 -7.04 20.13 8.82
C ASP A 165 -8.18 20.70 7.96
N LYS A 166 -7.90 20.97 6.67
CA LYS A 166 -8.90 21.52 5.74
C LYS A 166 -9.87 20.48 5.19
N VAL A 167 -9.38 19.29 4.78
CA VAL A 167 -10.26 18.26 4.22
C VAL A 167 -10.93 17.39 5.29
N GLY A 168 -10.44 17.42 6.52
CA GLY A 168 -10.93 16.60 7.63
C GLY A 168 -10.36 15.17 7.62
N LYS A 169 -10.76 14.38 8.62
CA LYS A 169 -10.23 13.01 8.84
C LYS A 169 -10.54 12.05 7.68
N ASP A 170 -11.72 12.20 7.07
CA ASP A 170 -12.21 11.38 5.98
C ASP A 170 -11.91 11.99 4.60
N GLY A 171 -11.25 13.15 4.58
CA GLY A 171 -10.91 13.87 3.36
C GLY A 171 -9.81 13.17 2.55
N VAL A 172 -9.79 13.44 1.26
CA VAL A 172 -8.86 12.83 0.32
C VAL A 172 -7.68 13.77 0.08
N ILE A 173 -6.47 13.23 0.22
CA ILE A 173 -5.24 13.93 -0.15
C ILE A 173 -4.56 13.09 -1.23
N THR A 174 -4.23 13.70 -2.36
CA THR A 174 -3.51 13.08 -3.48
C THR A 174 -2.23 13.87 -3.78
N VAL A 175 -1.27 13.20 -4.43
CA VAL A 175 -0.02 13.83 -4.86
C VAL A 175 0.04 13.83 -6.38
N GLU A 176 0.24 15.00 -6.97
CA GLU A 176 0.40 15.17 -8.41
C GLU A 176 1.73 15.83 -8.74
N GLU A 177 2.30 15.42 -9.87
CA GLU A 177 3.52 16.03 -10.41
C GLU A 177 3.22 17.42 -10.97
N SER A 178 4.15 18.35 -10.74
CA SER A 178 4.08 19.72 -11.25
C SER A 178 5.34 20.10 -11.99
N ASN A 179 5.19 20.99 -12.97
CA ASN A 179 6.32 21.60 -13.67
C ASN A 179 6.92 22.80 -12.89
N THR A 180 6.33 23.16 -11.75
CA THR A 180 6.85 24.21 -10.85
C THR A 180 7.81 23.60 -9.84
N PHE A 181 8.67 24.42 -9.23
CA PHE A 181 9.54 23.96 -8.15
C PHE A 181 8.80 24.09 -6.81
N GLY A 182 9.02 23.12 -5.93
CA GLY A 182 8.47 23.14 -4.57
C GLY A 182 7.19 22.35 -4.41
N LEU A 183 6.46 22.65 -3.32
CA LEU A 183 5.21 22.02 -2.94
C LEU A 183 4.11 23.07 -2.90
N GLU A 184 2.96 22.75 -3.47
CA GLU A 184 1.77 23.60 -3.46
C GLU A 184 0.54 22.79 -3.09
N LEU A 185 -0.39 23.40 -2.32
CA LEU A 185 -1.70 22.81 -2.00
C LEU A 185 -2.77 23.39 -2.92
N GLU A 186 -3.51 22.52 -3.56
CA GLU A 186 -4.73 22.87 -4.29
C GLU A 186 -5.92 22.12 -3.69
N PHE A 187 -6.99 22.86 -3.39
CA PHE A 187 -8.24 22.29 -2.89
C PHE A 187 -9.28 22.33 -4.00
N THR A 188 -9.86 21.17 -4.31
CA THR A 188 -10.83 21.04 -5.38
C THR A 188 -11.97 20.10 -4.99
N GLU A 189 -13.06 20.15 -5.75
CA GLU A 189 -14.13 19.17 -5.62
C GLU A 189 -13.66 17.80 -6.07
N GLY A 190 -14.09 16.76 -5.37
CA GLY A 190 -13.72 15.40 -5.68
C GLY A 190 -14.27 14.41 -4.66
N MET A 191 -14.05 13.12 -4.93
CA MET A 191 -14.53 12.04 -4.08
C MET A 191 -13.62 10.83 -4.19
N ALA A 192 -13.44 10.11 -3.09
CA ALA A 192 -12.86 8.76 -3.12
C ALA A 192 -13.84 7.72 -2.58
N PHE A 193 -13.72 6.49 -3.10
CA PHE A 193 -14.47 5.34 -2.63
C PHE A 193 -13.66 4.04 -2.71
N ASP A 194 -14.00 3.10 -1.84
CA ASP A 194 -13.31 1.84 -1.56
C ASP A 194 -13.61 0.74 -2.59
N LYS A 195 -13.37 1.00 -3.86
CA LYS A 195 -13.41 0.02 -4.95
C LYS A 195 -12.34 0.34 -5.97
N GLY A 196 -11.49 -0.64 -6.24
CA GLY A 196 -10.42 -0.53 -7.22
C GLY A 196 -10.76 -1.15 -8.58
N TYR A 197 -9.75 -1.24 -9.44
CA TYR A 197 -9.89 -1.81 -10.79
C TYR A 197 -10.26 -3.30 -10.75
N LEU A 198 -11.06 -3.74 -11.73
CA LEU A 198 -11.51 -5.13 -11.84
C LEU A 198 -10.45 -6.08 -12.42
N SER A 199 -9.39 -5.56 -13.01
CA SER A 199 -8.30 -6.36 -13.57
C SER A 199 -6.97 -5.63 -13.45
N PRO A 200 -5.89 -6.31 -13.01
CA PRO A 200 -4.54 -5.75 -12.98
C PRO A 200 -4.02 -5.30 -14.35
N TYR A 201 -4.55 -5.85 -15.43
CA TYR A 201 -4.20 -5.43 -16.79
C TYR A 201 -4.72 -4.03 -17.18
N MET A 202 -5.56 -3.42 -16.35
CA MET A 202 -6.05 -2.06 -16.53
C MET A 202 -5.07 -1.00 -16.00
N VAL A 203 -4.04 -1.41 -15.28
CA VAL A 203 -3.00 -0.56 -14.70
C VAL A 203 -2.22 0.18 -15.81
N SER A 204 -1.96 1.46 -15.60
CA SER A 204 -1.11 2.31 -16.46
C SER A 204 0.26 2.59 -15.84
N ASP A 205 0.32 2.68 -14.53
CA ASP A 205 1.55 2.81 -13.74
C ASP A 205 1.85 1.48 -13.02
N GLN A 206 2.76 0.70 -13.60
CA GLN A 206 3.11 -0.62 -13.06
C GLN A 206 3.95 -0.55 -11.78
N GLU A 207 4.66 0.53 -11.55
CA GLU A 207 5.46 0.70 -10.33
C GLU A 207 4.54 0.84 -9.12
N ARG A 208 3.44 1.57 -9.29
CA ARG A 208 2.46 1.84 -8.24
C ARG A 208 1.25 0.90 -8.27
N MET A 209 1.13 0.09 -9.31
CA MET A 209 -0.06 -0.72 -9.54
C MET A 209 -1.35 0.12 -9.59
N GLU A 210 -1.30 1.28 -10.27
CA GLU A 210 -2.40 2.22 -10.41
C GLU A 210 -2.80 2.42 -11.86
N ALA A 211 -4.08 2.66 -12.09
CA ALA A 211 -4.58 3.18 -13.35
C ALA A 211 -4.86 4.68 -13.19
N VAL A 212 -4.13 5.51 -13.93
CA VAL A 212 -4.31 6.95 -13.94
C VAL A 212 -4.96 7.36 -15.25
N LEU A 213 -6.09 8.06 -15.15
CA LEU A 213 -6.87 8.54 -16.28
C LEU A 213 -6.93 10.07 -16.21
N ASP A 214 -6.33 10.73 -17.20
CA ASP A 214 -6.40 12.18 -17.35
C ASP A 214 -7.53 12.55 -18.28
N ASP A 215 -8.36 13.50 -17.85
CA ASP A 215 -9.55 14.00 -18.56
C ASP A 215 -10.47 12.87 -19.09
N PRO A 216 -10.83 11.87 -18.25
CA PRO A 216 -11.64 10.74 -18.71
C PRO A 216 -13.09 11.10 -18.95
N TYR A 217 -13.75 10.32 -19.84
CA TYR A 217 -15.19 10.12 -19.78
C TYR A 217 -15.53 9.18 -18.61
N ILE A 218 -16.66 9.41 -17.96
CA ILE A 218 -17.13 8.62 -16.81
C ILE A 218 -18.54 8.10 -17.12
N LEU A 219 -18.65 6.77 -17.23
CA LEU A 219 -19.92 6.07 -17.37
C LEU A 219 -20.35 5.55 -16.00
N ILE A 220 -21.58 5.86 -15.61
CA ILE A 220 -22.17 5.36 -14.35
C ILE A 220 -23.40 4.51 -14.71
N ASN A 221 -23.33 3.20 -14.43
CA ASN A 221 -24.39 2.24 -14.70
C ASN A 221 -24.84 1.56 -13.41
N GLN A 222 -26.15 1.58 -13.13
CA GLN A 222 -26.68 1.00 -11.88
C GLN A 222 -26.60 -0.53 -11.87
N GLY A 223 -26.79 -1.18 -13.02
CA GLY A 223 -26.80 -2.62 -13.16
C GLY A 223 -25.42 -3.21 -13.48
N LYS A 224 -25.39 -4.52 -13.65
CA LYS A 224 -24.22 -5.26 -14.13
C LYS A 224 -24.03 -5.11 -15.64
N ILE A 225 -22.79 -5.16 -16.09
CA ILE A 225 -22.42 -5.17 -17.50
C ILE A 225 -21.69 -6.49 -17.79
N SER A 226 -22.36 -7.44 -18.43
CA SER A 226 -21.81 -8.75 -18.75
C SER A 226 -21.60 -8.94 -20.26
N SER A 227 -22.49 -8.35 -21.08
CA SER A 227 -22.45 -8.42 -22.55
C SER A 227 -21.72 -7.22 -23.13
N ILE A 228 -20.76 -7.48 -24.01
CA ILE A 228 -20.10 -6.42 -24.76
C ILE A 228 -21.07 -5.72 -25.73
N GLN A 229 -22.10 -6.41 -26.20
CA GLN A 229 -23.08 -5.86 -27.16
C GLN A 229 -23.86 -4.68 -26.58
N ASP A 230 -24.11 -4.68 -25.26
CA ASP A 230 -24.80 -3.58 -24.60
C ASP A 230 -23.90 -2.34 -24.48
N LEU A 231 -22.58 -2.55 -24.33
CA LEU A 231 -21.60 -1.49 -24.18
C LEU A 231 -21.05 -0.97 -25.52
N LEU A 232 -21.04 -1.81 -26.55
CA LEU A 232 -20.39 -1.53 -27.83
C LEU A 232 -20.87 -0.24 -28.51
N PRO A 233 -22.19 0.08 -28.56
CA PRO A 233 -22.64 1.32 -29.18
C PRO A 233 -22.09 2.58 -28.53
N LEU A 234 -21.90 2.56 -27.21
CA LEU A 234 -21.29 3.67 -26.47
C LEU A 234 -19.78 3.75 -26.71
N LEU A 235 -19.08 2.61 -26.72
CA LEU A 235 -17.64 2.57 -26.99
C LEU A 235 -17.33 3.12 -28.39
N GLU A 236 -18.11 2.77 -29.39
CA GLU A 236 -17.95 3.29 -30.75
C GLU A 236 -18.12 4.82 -30.81
N LYS A 237 -19.11 5.38 -30.11
CA LYS A 237 -19.29 6.83 -30.01
C LYS A 237 -18.13 7.52 -29.30
N VAL A 238 -17.61 6.93 -28.21
CA VAL A 238 -16.44 7.47 -27.49
C VAL A 238 -15.19 7.46 -28.37
N ILE A 239 -14.95 6.38 -29.11
CA ILE A 239 -13.82 6.27 -30.03
C ILE A 239 -13.93 7.29 -31.17
N GLN A 240 -15.12 7.48 -31.71
CA GLN A 240 -15.38 8.46 -32.78
C GLN A 240 -15.21 9.90 -32.30
N ALA A 241 -15.57 10.20 -31.05
CA ALA A 241 -15.41 11.52 -30.44
C ALA A 241 -13.95 11.90 -30.15
N GLY A 242 -13.06 10.91 -29.99
CA GLY A 242 -11.63 11.11 -29.75
C GLY A 242 -10.99 9.87 -29.14
N ALA A 243 -10.34 9.06 -29.95
CA ALA A 243 -9.77 7.77 -29.56
C ALA A 243 -8.72 7.82 -28.42
N SER A 244 -8.20 9.01 -28.10
CA SER A 244 -7.21 9.21 -27.03
C SER A 244 -7.83 9.45 -25.65
N LYS A 245 -9.13 9.77 -25.57
CA LYS A 245 -9.78 10.07 -24.30
C LYS A 245 -10.14 8.77 -23.56
N PRO A 246 -9.63 8.57 -22.33
CA PRO A 246 -9.91 7.36 -21.58
C PRO A 246 -11.36 7.30 -21.07
N LEU A 247 -11.82 6.09 -20.74
CA LEU A 247 -13.16 5.85 -20.18
C LEU A 247 -13.05 5.16 -18.83
N LEU A 248 -13.64 5.74 -17.79
CA LEU A 248 -13.95 5.08 -16.54
C LEU A 248 -15.35 4.50 -16.58
N ILE A 249 -15.52 3.24 -16.23
CA ILE A 249 -16.82 2.58 -16.11
C ILE A 249 -17.06 2.24 -14.65
N ILE A 250 -18.10 2.81 -14.05
CA ILE A 250 -18.57 2.51 -12.69
C ILE A 250 -19.90 1.78 -12.83
N ALA A 251 -19.94 0.51 -12.40
CA ALA A 251 -21.14 -0.32 -12.50
C ALA A 251 -21.28 -1.22 -11.27
N GLU A 252 -22.46 -1.82 -11.07
CA GLU A 252 -22.60 -2.85 -10.02
C GLU A 252 -21.53 -3.93 -10.13
N ASP A 253 -21.31 -4.41 -11.35
CA ASP A 253 -20.18 -5.28 -11.73
C ASP A 253 -19.94 -5.15 -13.25
N VAL A 254 -18.70 -5.44 -13.67
CA VAL A 254 -18.38 -5.64 -15.09
C VAL A 254 -17.69 -7.00 -15.19
N GLU A 255 -18.33 -7.94 -15.88
CA GLU A 255 -17.91 -9.34 -15.87
C GLU A 255 -17.98 -9.98 -17.26
N GLY A 256 -17.52 -11.22 -17.38
CA GLY A 256 -17.68 -12.04 -18.58
C GLY A 256 -17.02 -11.46 -19.82
N GLU A 257 -17.78 -11.44 -20.92
CA GLU A 257 -17.31 -10.98 -22.23
C GLU A 257 -16.99 -9.48 -22.24
N ALA A 258 -17.76 -8.66 -21.52
CA ALA A 258 -17.53 -7.22 -21.45
C ALA A 258 -16.17 -6.90 -20.81
N LEU A 259 -15.86 -7.49 -19.64
CA LEU A 259 -14.59 -7.28 -18.98
C LEU A 259 -13.41 -7.79 -19.83
N SER A 260 -13.53 -8.99 -20.39
CA SER A 260 -12.46 -9.59 -21.21
C SER A 260 -12.15 -8.72 -22.44
N THR A 261 -13.19 -8.16 -23.08
CA THR A 261 -13.00 -7.30 -24.26
C THR A 261 -12.33 -5.97 -23.88
N LEU A 262 -12.72 -5.35 -22.77
CA LEU A 262 -12.06 -4.13 -22.28
C LEU A 262 -10.57 -4.37 -21.99
N VAL A 263 -10.25 -5.48 -21.29
CA VAL A 263 -8.87 -5.87 -20.98
C VAL A 263 -8.04 -6.10 -22.24
N VAL A 264 -8.56 -6.85 -23.21
CA VAL A 264 -7.85 -7.13 -24.47
C VAL A 264 -7.57 -5.84 -25.26
N ASN A 265 -8.53 -4.92 -25.33
CA ASN A 265 -8.33 -3.64 -26.01
C ASN A 265 -7.34 -2.72 -25.27
N LYS A 266 -7.33 -2.74 -23.94
CA LYS A 266 -6.33 -2.04 -23.13
C LYS A 266 -4.91 -2.56 -23.41
N ILE A 267 -4.71 -3.89 -23.37
CA ILE A 267 -3.42 -4.53 -23.66
C ILE A 267 -2.94 -4.22 -25.08
N ARG A 268 -3.84 -4.18 -26.04
CA ARG A 268 -3.52 -3.84 -27.45
C ARG A 268 -3.29 -2.35 -27.68
N GLY A 269 -3.56 -1.50 -26.69
CA GLY A 269 -3.44 -0.05 -26.83
C GLY A 269 -4.49 0.57 -27.77
N THR A 270 -5.55 -0.16 -28.12
CA THR A 270 -6.60 0.31 -29.02
C THR A 270 -7.63 1.20 -28.32
N PHE A 271 -7.90 0.93 -27.05
CA PHE A 271 -8.81 1.71 -26.22
C PHE A 271 -8.43 1.66 -24.75
N ASN A 272 -8.37 2.82 -24.12
CA ASN A 272 -8.02 2.95 -22.70
C ASN A 272 -9.29 3.03 -21.86
N ALA A 273 -9.73 1.89 -21.32
CA ALA A 273 -10.84 1.84 -20.37
C ALA A 273 -10.42 1.17 -19.07
N VAL A 274 -10.99 1.65 -17.98
CA VAL A 274 -10.88 1.03 -16.65
C VAL A 274 -12.27 0.84 -16.09
N ALA A 275 -12.55 -0.35 -15.55
CA ALA A 275 -13.80 -0.69 -14.93
C ALA A 275 -13.62 -0.92 -13.42
N VAL A 276 -14.54 -0.36 -12.64
CA VAL A 276 -14.60 -0.47 -11.18
C VAL A 276 -16.01 -0.84 -10.73
N LYS A 277 -16.12 -1.49 -9.57
CA LYS A 277 -17.42 -1.75 -8.94
C LYS A 277 -17.95 -0.50 -8.26
N ALA A 278 -19.24 -0.30 -8.33
CA ALA A 278 -19.94 0.71 -7.54
C ALA A 278 -19.86 0.37 -6.04
N PRO A 279 -19.59 1.34 -5.17
CA PRO A 279 -19.57 1.12 -3.72
C PRO A 279 -20.99 0.94 -3.16
N GLY A 280 -21.09 0.23 -2.02
CA GLY A 280 -22.36 0.00 -1.33
C GLY A 280 -23.21 -1.11 -1.94
N PHE A 281 -24.43 -1.28 -1.38
CA PHE A 281 -25.42 -2.29 -1.79
C PHE A 281 -26.83 -1.69 -1.78
N GLY A 282 -27.72 -2.23 -2.60
CA GLY A 282 -29.15 -1.83 -2.64
C GLY A 282 -29.34 -0.32 -2.84
N ASP A 283 -30.23 0.28 -2.07
CA ASP A 283 -30.58 1.72 -2.19
C ASP A 283 -29.41 2.63 -1.81
N ARG A 284 -28.52 2.19 -0.93
CA ARG A 284 -27.29 2.93 -0.61
C ARG A 284 -26.38 3.05 -1.84
N ARG A 285 -26.23 1.97 -2.64
CA ARG A 285 -25.48 2.03 -3.89
C ARG A 285 -26.10 3.02 -4.86
N LYS A 286 -27.44 3.00 -5.03
CA LYS A 286 -28.14 3.96 -5.88
C LYS A 286 -27.87 5.41 -5.48
N ALA A 287 -27.92 5.68 -4.18
CA ALA A 287 -27.64 7.01 -3.64
C ALA A 287 -26.17 7.45 -3.89
N MET A 288 -25.20 6.55 -3.69
CA MET A 288 -23.79 6.84 -3.96
C MET A 288 -23.51 7.03 -5.46
N LEU A 289 -24.14 6.26 -6.34
CA LEU A 289 -24.02 6.47 -7.78
C LEU A 289 -24.59 7.83 -8.19
N GLN A 290 -25.67 8.28 -7.56
CA GLN A 290 -26.24 9.61 -7.81
C GLN A 290 -25.31 10.73 -7.29
N ASP A 291 -24.63 10.52 -6.15
CA ASP A 291 -23.65 11.48 -5.63
C ASP A 291 -22.47 11.62 -6.60
N MET A 292 -21.96 10.49 -7.15
CA MET A 292 -20.91 10.49 -8.16
C MET A 292 -21.37 11.14 -9.48
N ALA A 293 -22.60 10.87 -9.89
CA ALA A 293 -23.18 11.47 -11.10
C ALA A 293 -23.27 13.00 -10.97
N THR A 294 -23.72 13.50 -9.82
CA THR A 294 -23.77 14.93 -9.52
C THR A 294 -22.37 15.56 -9.56
N LEU A 295 -21.38 14.90 -8.95
CA LEU A 295 -20.00 15.37 -8.92
C LEU A 295 -19.36 15.43 -10.32
N THR A 296 -19.64 14.46 -11.17
CA THR A 296 -18.97 14.31 -12.47
C THR A 296 -19.76 14.88 -13.64
N GLY A 297 -21.01 15.30 -13.40
CA GLY A 297 -21.93 15.73 -14.45
C GLY A 297 -22.46 14.57 -15.30
N ALA A 298 -22.36 13.32 -14.80
CA ALA A 298 -22.89 12.14 -15.48
C ALA A 298 -24.40 11.97 -15.23
N THR A 299 -25.03 11.13 -16.04
CA THR A 299 -26.37 10.61 -15.79
C THR A 299 -26.28 9.12 -15.45
N VAL A 300 -26.87 8.70 -14.33
CA VAL A 300 -26.90 7.28 -13.94
C VAL A 300 -27.80 6.52 -14.92
N ILE A 301 -27.24 5.54 -15.62
CA ILE A 301 -27.99 4.63 -16.45
C ILE A 301 -28.67 3.59 -15.54
N ALA A 302 -30.01 3.59 -15.57
CA ALA A 302 -30.84 2.67 -14.79
C ALA A 302 -32.08 2.28 -15.60
N GLU A 303 -32.30 1.00 -15.74
CA GLU A 303 -33.48 0.48 -16.46
C GLU A 303 -34.81 0.87 -15.80
N GLU A 304 -34.77 1.06 -14.47
CA GLU A 304 -35.95 1.48 -13.68
C GLU A 304 -36.50 2.86 -14.12
N VAL A 305 -35.64 3.73 -14.64
CA VAL A 305 -36.03 5.06 -15.17
C VAL A 305 -36.06 5.09 -16.68
N GLY A 306 -35.99 3.92 -17.34
CA GLY A 306 -36.11 3.80 -18.80
C GLY A 306 -34.82 4.08 -19.57
N LEU A 307 -33.68 4.27 -18.90
CA LEU A 307 -32.38 4.46 -19.54
C LEU A 307 -31.67 3.11 -19.70
N LYS A 308 -31.37 2.77 -20.96
CA LYS A 308 -30.66 1.53 -21.30
C LYS A 308 -29.27 1.83 -21.82
N LEU A 309 -28.31 0.96 -21.47
CA LEU A 309 -26.91 1.12 -21.84
C LEU A 309 -26.67 1.06 -23.35
N ASP A 310 -27.39 0.19 -24.06
CA ASP A 310 -27.32 0.03 -25.52
C ASP A 310 -27.81 1.26 -26.30
N GLN A 311 -28.56 2.15 -25.64
CA GLN A 311 -29.10 3.39 -26.21
C GLN A 311 -28.34 4.64 -25.74
N ALA A 312 -27.36 4.46 -24.83
CA ALA A 312 -26.60 5.55 -24.25
C ALA A 312 -25.80 6.35 -25.30
N GLY A 313 -25.76 7.66 -25.11
CA GLY A 313 -25.00 8.60 -25.92
C GLY A 313 -23.83 9.19 -25.10
N LEU A 314 -23.11 10.13 -25.74
CA LEU A 314 -22.05 10.87 -25.03
C LEU A 314 -22.60 11.85 -23.97
N ASP A 315 -23.86 12.20 -24.11
CA ASP A 315 -24.61 13.13 -23.24
C ASP A 315 -24.86 12.58 -21.83
N VAL A 316 -24.78 11.28 -21.63
CA VAL A 316 -24.90 10.65 -20.31
C VAL A 316 -23.55 10.51 -19.60
N LEU A 317 -22.45 10.74 -20.31
CA LEU A 317 -21.11 10.60 -19.75
C LEU A 317 -20.73 11.84 -18.93
N GLY A 318 -20.22 11.60 -17.73
CA GLY A 318 -19.54 12.62 -16.95
C GLY A 318 -18.07 12.75 -17.32
N SER A 319 -17.41 13.65 -16.62
CA SER A 319 -15.97 13.88 -16.76
C SER A 319 -15.32 14.25 -15.42
N ALA A 320 -14.01 14.20 -15.38
CA ALA A 320 -13.20 14.72 -14.30
C ALA A 320 -11.85 15.17 -14.86
N ARG A 321 -11.11 15.99 -14.14
CA ARG A 321 -9.75 16.34 -14.52
C ARG A 321 -8.82 15.13 -14.46
N ARG A 322 -8.92 14.35 -13.38
CA ARG A 322 -8.13 13.12 -13.19
C ARG A 322 -8.90 12.08 -12.37
N VAL A 323 -8.68 10.82 -12.71
CA VAL A 323 -9.11 9.69 -11.86
C VAL A 323 -7.93 8.77 -11.63
N THR A 324 -7.67 8.45 -10.37
CA THR A 324 -6.64 7.49 -9.96
C THR A 324 -7.33 6.27 -9.35
N ILE A 325 -7.02 5.09 -9.86
CA ILE A 325 -7.62 3.82 -9.43
C ILE A 325 -6.49 2.89 -8.98
N SER A 326 -6.49 2.55 -7.70
CA SER A 326 -5.63 1.52 -7.13
C SER A 326 -6.32 0.15 -7.18
N LYS A 327 -5.73 -0.86 -6.55
CA LYS A 327 -6.34 -2.16 -6.38
C LYS A 327 -7.64 -2.11 -5.55
N ASP A 328 -7.70 -1.22 -4.57
CA ASP A 328 -8.76 -1.19 -3.56
C ASP A 328 -9.60 0.10 -3.58
N ASP A 329 -9.09 1.18 -4.16
CA ASP A 329 -9.68 2.52 -4.10
C ASP A 329 -9.76 3.19 -5.47
N THR A 330 -10.73 4.10 -5.62
CA THR A 330 -10.87 5.03 -6.75
C THR A 330 -11.01 6.45 -6.23
N THR A 331 -10.18 7.37 -6.71
CA THR A 331 -10.23 8.80 -6.40
C THR A 331 -10.55 9.60 -7.65
N ILE A 332 -11.63 10.38 -7.61
CA ILE A 332 -12.06 11.32 -8.65
C ILE A 332 -11.65 12.72 -8.20
N VAL A 333 -10.87 13.42 -9.01
CA VAL A 333 -10.37 14.77 -8.73
C VAL A 333 -10.96 15.73 -9.75
N ASP A 334 -11.55 16.81 -9.26
CA ASP A 334 -12.11 17.89 -10.05
C ASP A 334 -13.16 17.37 -11.06
N GLY A 335 -14.28 16.93 -10.52
CA GLY A 335 -15.40 16.38 -11.31
C GLY A 335 -16.05 17.48 -12.17
N GLY A 336 -16.52 17.08 -13.37
CA GLY A 336 -17.10 17.98 -14.36
C GLY A 336 -18.55 18.43 -14.07
N GLY A 337 -19.11 18.07 -12.90
CA GLY A 337 -20.44 18.52 -12.46
C GLY A 337 -20.46 20.01 -12.11
N SER A 338 -21.65 20.58 -12.06
CA SER A 338 -21.77 21.99 -11.67
C SER A 338 -21.66 22.15 -10.15
N HIS A 339 -20.91 23.15 -9.69
CA HIS A 339 -20.77 23.46 -8.27
C HIS A 339 -22.13 23.64 -7.57
N GLU A 340 -23.08 24.26 -8.24
CA GLU A 340 -24.43 24.50 -7.70
C GLU A 340 -25.17 23.18 -7.44
N GLU A 341 -25.05 22.19 -8.35
CA GLU A 341 -25.65 20.87 -8.19
C GLU A 341 -24.98 20.08 -7.05
N VAL A 342 -23.66 20.15 -6.93
CA VAL A 342 -22.91 19.51 -5.83
C VAL A 342 -23.35 20.12 -4.48
N VAL A 343 -23.41 21.44 -4.35
CA VAL A 343 -23.89 22.13 -3.15
C VAL A 343 -25.35 21.76 -2.85
N GLY A 344 -26.21 21.71 -3.87
CA GLY A 344 -27.60 21.27 -3.74
C GLY A 344 -27.70 19.86 -3.19
N ARG A 345 -26.86 18.93 -3.68
CA ARG A 345 -26.81 17.55 -3.22
C ARG A 345 -26.31 17.43 -1.78
N VAL A 346 -25.27 18.18 -1.40
CA VAL A 346 -24.78 18.29 -0.03
C VAL A 346 -25.88 18.76 0.92
N ASN A 347 -26.64 19.78 0.53
CA ASN A 347 -27.74 20.30 1.36
C ASN A 347 -28.89 19.30 1.49
N GLN A 348 -29.20 18.52 0.44
CA GLN A 348 -30.16 17.43 0.49
C GLN A 348 -29.74 16.37 1.52
N ILE A 349 -28.47 15.91 1.49
CA ILE A 349 -27.96 14.92 2.43
C ILE A 349 -28.01 15.46 3.88
N LYS A 350 -27.70 16.74 4.10
CA LYS A 350 -27.82 17.37 5.41
C LYS A 350 -29.26 17.35 5.93
N ALA A 351 -30.23 17.65 5.06
CA ALA A 351 -31.65 17.59 5.44
C ALA A 351 -32.11 16.15 5.75
N GLU A 352 -31.59 15.15 5.02
CA GLU A 352 -31.86 13.73 5.29
C GLU A 352 -31.27 13.32 6.67
N ILE A 353 -30.06 13.80 7.05
CA ILE A 353 -29.44 13.57 8.35
C ILE A 353 -30.31 14.13 9.50
N GLU A 354 -30.88 15.34 9.31
CA GLU A 354 -31.74 15.97 10.32
C GLU A 354 -33.10 15.28 10.46
N SER A 355 -33.62 14.68 9.38
CA SER A 355 -34.95 14.08 9.32
C SER A 355 -34.98 12.60 9.71
N THR A 356 -33.85 11.90 9.73
CA THR A 356 -33.82 10.46 10.04
C THR A 356 -33.89 10.21 11.56
N ASP A 357 -34.74 9.25 11.93
CA ASP A 357 -34.87 8.75 13.32
C ASP A 357 -33.92 7.57 13.62
N SER A 358 -33.27 7.02 12.58
CA SER A 358 -32.36 5.88 12.68
C SER A 358 -30.91 6.36 12.89
N ASP A 359 -30.30 6.00 14.00
CA ASP A 359 -28.89 6.34 14.27
C ASP A 359 -27.94 5.70 13.25
N TRP A 360 -28.25 4.49 12.79
CA TRP A 360 -27.46 3.81 11.77
C TRP A 360 -27.56 4.52 10.40
N ASP A 361 -28.77 4.94 9.99
CA ASP A 361 -28.94 5.69 8.73
C ASP A 361 -28.26 7.05 8.82
N ARG A 362 -28.36 7.71 9.98
CA ARG A 362 -27.66 8.98 10.25
C ARG A 362 -26.16 8.85 10.08
N GLU A 363 -25.54 7.81 10.63
CA GLU A 363 -24.11 7.53 10.48
C GLU A 363 -23.75 7.36 9.00
N LYS A 364 -24.54 6.59 8.25
CA LYS A 364 -24.27 6.34 6.81
C LYS A 364 -24.51 7.57 5.92
N LEU A 365 -25.42 8.41 6.27
CA LEU A 365 -25.62 9.72 5.63
C LEU A 365 -24.47 10.67 5.92
N GLN A 366 -23.94 10.66 7.16
CA GLN A 366 -22.76 11.44 7.54
C GLN A 366 -21.51 10.99 6.78
N GLU A 367 -21.30 9.69 6.60
CA GLU A 367 -20.22 9.15 5.74
C GLU A 367 -20.33 9.67 4.31
N ARG A 368 -21.54 9.64 3.71
CA ARG A 368 -21.78 10.16 2.35
C ARG A 368 -21.51 11.66 2.27
N LEU A 369 -21.99 12.40 3.28
CA LEU A 369 -21.76 13.84 3.36
C LEU A 369 -20.27 14.18 3.43
N ALA A 370 -19.52 13.48 4.27
CA ALA A 370 -18.08 13.68 4.40
C ALA A 370 -17.34 13.42 3.06
N LYS A 371 -17.71 12.37 2.35
CA LYS A 371 -17.11 12.03 1.04
C LYS A 371 -17.40 13.08 -0.04
N LEU A 372 -18.61 13.63 -0.08
CA LEU A 372 -19.00 14.59 -1.11
C LEU A 372 -18.59 16.03 -0.77
N ALA A 373 -18.72 16.42 0.51
CA ALA A 373 -18.44 17.79 0.97
C ALA A 373 -16.98 18.04 1.34
N GLY A 374 -16.21 16.99 1.66
CA GLY A 374 -14.80 17.09 2.06
C GLY A 374 -13.88 17.50 0.92
N GLY A 375 -14.25 17.22 -0.32
CA GLY A 375 -13.43 17.50 -1.50
C GLY A 375 -12.11 16.72 -1.50
N VAL A 376 -11.18 17.16 -2.35
CA VAL A 376 -9.84 16.58 -2.49
C VAL A 376 -8.80 17.68 -2.32
N CYS A 377 -7.78 17.42 -1.51
CA CYS A 377 -6.57 18.22 -1.47
C CYS A 377 -5.52 17.57 -2.39
N VAL A 378 -5.04 18.32 -3.36
CA VAL A 378 -3.98 17.91 -4.27
C VAL A 378 -2.68 18.57 -3.82
N ILE A 379 -1.69 17.76 -3.43
CA ILE A 379 -0.33 18.23 -3.18
C ILE A 379 0.42 18.17 -4.50
N LYS A 380 0.71 19.31 -5.07
CA LYS A 380 1.54 19.43 -6.28
C LYS A 380 3.01 19.43 -5.90
N VAL A 381 3.77 18.48 -6.46
CA VAL A 381 5.20 18.32 -6.19
C VAL A 381 6.00 18.59 -7.46
N GLY A 382 7.01 19.46 -7.34
CA GLY A 382 7.95 19.75 -8.41
C GLY A 382 9.40 19.55 -7.97
N ALA A 383 10.25 19.14 -8.92
CA ALA A 383 11.67 18.92 -8.71
C ALA A 383 12.49 19.27 -9.95
N ALA A 384 13.82 19.33 -9.80
CA ALA A 384 14.73 19.67 -10.90
C ALA A 384 14.93 18.49 -11.88
N THR A 385 14.79 17.26 -11.41
CA THR A 385 14.97 16.04 -12.21
C THR A 385 13.81 15.08 -11.98
N GLU A 386 13.55 14.21 -12.97
CA GLU A 386 12.52 13.19 -12.89
C GLU A 386 12.78 12.20 -11.74
N VAL A 387 14.05 11.85 -11.49
CA VAL A 387 14.44 10.95 -10.38
C VAL A 387 14.11 11.59 -9.03
N GLU A 388 14.45 12.85 -8.83
CA GLU A 388 14.12 13.60 -7.60
C GLU A 388 12.60 13.75 -7.44
N LEU A 389 11.88 13.99 -8.53
CA LEU A 389 10.43 14.14 -8.52
C LEU A 389 9.73 12.88 -8.04
N LYS A 390 10.11 11.72 -8.58
CA LYS A 390 9.57 10.42 -8.17
C LYS A 390 9.87 10.11 -6.71
N GLU A 391 11.10 10.36 -6.26
CA GLU A 391 11.48 10.14 -4.85
C GLU A 391 10.66 11.02 -3.90
N LYS A 392 10.53 12.32 -4.20
CA LYS A 392 9.71 13.24 -3.39
C LYS A 392 8.24 12.84 -3.36
N LYS A 393 7.70 12.39 -4.50
CA LYS A 393 6.31 11.94 -4.60
C LYS A 393 6.06 10.72 -3.72
N HIS A 394 6.89 9.67 -3.81
CA HIS A 394 6.78 8.48 -2.97
C HIS A 394 6.82 8.83 -1.49
N ARG A 395 7.77 9.65 -1.08
CA ARG A 395 7.94 10.09 0.30
C ARG A 395 6.73 10.87 0.84
N LEU A 396 6.10 11.70 0.01
CA LEU A 396 4.85 12.39 0.33
C LEU A 396 3.69 11.42 0.54
N GLU A 397 3.57 10.42 -0.32
CA GLU A 397 2.52 9.41 -0.25
C GLU A 397 2.64 8.51 0.98
N ASP A 398 3.86 8.09 1.31
CA ASP A 398 4.15 7.37 2.56
C ASP A 398 3.77 8.20 3.78
N ALA A 399 4.12 9.49 3.77
CA ALA A 399 3.80 10.41 4.88
C ALA A 399 2.28 10.63 5.04
N ILE A 400 1.52 10.73 3.95
CA ILE A 400 0.06 10.81 3.98
C ILE A 400 -0.52 9.51 4.55
N SER A 401 -0.04 8.36 4.10
CA SER A 401 -0.52 7.05 4.56
C SER A 401 -0.19 6.80 6.04
N ALA A 402 1.03 7.12 6.48
CA ALA A 402 1.43 7.06 7.89
C ALA A 402 0.56 7.97 8.77
N THR A 403 0.24 9.17 8.27
CA THR A 403 -0.61 10.11 9.00
C THR A 403 -2.05 9.59 9.14
N ARG A 404 -2.62 8.99 8.09
CA ARG A 404 -3.93 8.31 8.16
C ARG A 404 -3.92 7.16 9.16
N ALA A 405 -2.90 6.31 9.10
CA ALA A 405 -2.73 5.21 10.04
C ALA A 405 -2.65 5.70 11.50
N ALA A 406 -2.00 6.84 11.75
CA ALA A 406 -1.94 7.45 13.07
C ALA A 406 -3.29 8.01 13.55
N VAL A 407 -4.07 8.60 12.65
CA VAL A 407 -5.42 9.08 12.97
C VAL A 407 -6.36 7.92 13.30
N GLU A 408 -6.21 6.76 12.63
CA GLU A 408 -7.07 5.59 12.83
C GLU A 408 -6.82 4.87 14.17
N GLU A 409 -5.57 4.57 14.51
CA GLU A 409 -5.22 3.73 15.66
C GLU A 409 -4.36 4.44 16.72
N GLY A 410 -3.97 5.68 16.49
CA GLY A 410 -3.10 6.45 17.39
C GLY A 410 -1.62 6.23 17.13
N ILE A 411 -0.81 6.78 18.04
CA ILE A 411 0.65 6.83 17.96
C ILE A 411 1.31 6.20 19.17
N VAL A 412 2.53 5.71 18.98
CA VAL A 412 3.43 5.19 20.02
C VAL A 412 4.81 5.84 19.90
N SER A 413 5.69 5.62 20.87
CA SER A 413 7.10 6.03 20.77
C SER A 413 7.76 5.36 19.56
N GLY A 414 8.39 6.16 18.70
CA GLY A 414 8.91 5.72 17.42
C GLY A 414 10.29 5.06 17.50
N GLY A 415 10.88 4.90 16.30
CA GLY A 415 12.24 4.39 16.16
C GLY A 415 12.43 2.96 16.66
N GLY A 416 11.38 2.12 16.66
CA GLY A 416 11.39 0.75 17.15
C GLY A 416 11.34 0.63 18.68
N SER A 417 11.30 1.74 19.43
CA SER A 417 11.30 1.72 20.91
C SER A 417 10.01 1.12 21.47
N ALA A 418 8.85 1.37 20.84
CA ALA A 418 7.59 0.78 21.25
C ALA A 418 7.61 -0.76 21.24
N LEU A 419 8.22 -1.38 20.23
CA LEU A 419 8.38 -2.83 20.16
C LEU A 419 9.26 -3.36 21.30
N VAL A 420 10.39 -2.68 21.61
CA VAL A 420 11.28 -3.05 22.72
C VAL A 420 10.55 -3.02 24.06
N HIS A 421 9.66 -2.07 24.27
CA HIS A 421 8.85 -2.01 25.48
C HIS A 421 7.69 -3.02 25.48
N ALA A 422 7.02 -3.20 24.34
CA ALA A 422 5.87 -4.08 24.24
C ALA A 422 6.21 -5.56 24.47
N VAL A 423 7.42 -6.00 24.09
CA VAL A 423 7.84 -7.41 24.32
C VAL A 423 8.02 -7.77 25.79
N LYS A 424 7.98 -6.83 26.73
CA LYS A 424 7.96 -7.11 28.16
C LYS A 424 6.72 -7.92 28.58
N VAL A 425 5.61 -7.81 27.83
CA VAL A 425 4.41 -8.64 28.06
C VAL A 425 4.69 -10.13 27.87
N LEU A 426 5.76 -10.47 27.14
CA LEU A 426 6.19 -11.86 26.90
C LEU A 426 7.06 -12.45 28.04
N GLU A 427 7.28 -11.72 29.12
CA GLU A 427 7.95 -12.24 30.30
C GLU A 427 7.14 -13.41 30.88
N GLY A 428 7.85 -14.50 31.27
CA GLY A 428 7.18 -15.73 31.69
C GLY A 428 6.59 -16.57 30.55
N ASN A 429 6.90 -16.22 29.28
CA ASN A 429 6.50 -16.94 28.06
C ASN A 429 4.98 -17.17 27.94
N LEU A 430 4.17 -16.24 28.44
CA LEU A 430 2.70 -16.31 28.46
C LEU A 430 2.15 -17.59 29.15
N GLY A 431 2.92 -18.22 30.03
CA GLY A 431 2.58 -19.50 30.65
C GLY A 431 2.75 -20.73 29.76
N LEU A 432 3.25 -20.55 28.52
CA LEU A 432 3.54 -21.66 27.59
C LEU A 432 4.84 -22.39 27.96
N THR A 433 4.96 -23.64 27.52
CA THR A 433 6.12 -24.51 27.83
C THR A 433 6.68 -25.18 26.58
N GLY A 434 7.88 -25.76 26.68
CA GLY A 434 8.52 -26.48 25.56
C GLY A 434 8.72 -25.60 24.32
N ASP A 435 8.43 -26.16 23.16
CA ASP A 435 8.65 -25.47 21.88
C ASP A 435 7.69 -24.30 21.64
N GLU A 436 6.51 -24.29 22.27
CA GLU A 436 5.63 -23.12 22.24
C GLU A 436 6.28 -21.92 22.99
N ALA A 437 6.88 -22.17 24.16
CA ALA A 437 7.65 -21.14 24.86
C ALA A 437 8.87 -20.65 24.05
N THR A 438 9.49 -21.56 23.30
CA THR A 438 10.57 -21.21 22.36
C THR A 438 10.06 -20.27 21.24
N GLY A 439 8.85 -20.52 20.72
CA GLY A 439 8.19 -19.63 19.76
C GLY A 439 7.98 -18.21 20.32
N VAL A 440 7.57 -18.09 21.58
CA VAL A 440 7.48 -16.78 22.27
C VAL A 440 8.85 -16.08 22.35
N ALA A 441 9.91 -16.83 22.67
CA ALA A 441 11.27 -16.31 22.74
C ALA A 441 11.79 -15.84 21.37
N VAL A 442 11.38 -16.48 20.26
CA VAL A 442 11.70 -16.05 18.89
C VAL A 442 11.15 -14.64 18.65
N VAL A 443 9.87 -14.39 18.96
CA VAL A 443 9.26 -13.06 18.80
C VAL A 443 9.94 -12.02 19.66
N ARG A 444 10.23 -12.34 20.94
CA ARG A 444 10.91 -11.43 21.86
C ARG A 444 12.28 -10.99 21.33
N ARG A 445 13.03 -11.88 20.68
CA ARG A 445 14.32 -11.56 20.08
C ARG A 445 14.19 -10.77 18.78
N ALA A 446 13.22 -11.13 17.94
CA ALA A 446 13.03 -10.49 16.65
C ALA A 446 12.53 -9.04 16.77
N ALA A 447 11.65 -8.77 17.73
CA ALA A 447 11.00 -7.46 17.87
C ALA A 447 11.96 -6.31 18.24
N VAL A 448 13.15 -6.59 18.70
CA VAL A 448 14.18 -5.56 19.00
C VAL A 448 15.03 -5.20 17.78
N GLU A 449 14.98 -6.00 16.72
CA GLU A 449 15.80 -5.82 15.52
C GLU A 449 15.58 -4.50 14.76
N PRO A 450 14.36 -3.95 14.66
CA PRO A 450 14.18 -2.64 14.04
C PRO A 450 15.01 -1.53 14.72
N LEU A 451 14.92 -1.39 16.05
CA LEU A 451 15.73 -0.41 16.78
C LEU A 451 17.22 -0.73 16.64
N ARG A 452 17.61 -2.01 16.69
CA ARG A 452 19.00 -2.40 16.50
C ARG A 452 19.55 -1.91 15.17
N TRP A 453 18.84 -2.14 14.06
CA TRP A 453 19.28 -1.70 12.73
C TRP A 453 19.24 -0.19 12.54
N ILE A 454 18.30 0.52 13.16
CA ILE A 454 18.30 1.99 13.19
C ILE A 454 19.58 2.51 13.85
N ALA A 455 20.01 1.89 14.95
CA ALA A 455 21.25 2.25 15.64
C ALA A 455 22.51 1.87 14.82
N GLU A 456 22.54 0.68 14.22
CA GLU A 456 23.63 0.23 13.34
C GLU A 456 23.82 1.16 12.13
N ASN A 457 22.74 1.55 11.48
CA ASN A 457 22.79 2.50 10.36
C ASN A 457 23.26 3.90 10.82
N ALA A 458 23.09 4.22 12.09
CA ALA A 458 23.62 5.43 12.69
C ALA A 458 25.12 5.31 13.11
N GLY A 459 25.74 4.14 12.89
CA GLY A 459 27.14 3.89 13.24
C GLY A 459 27.37 3.55 14.72
N LEU A 460 26.34 3.03 15.41
CA LEU A 460 26.36 2.70 16.83
C LEU A 460 26.20 1.18 17.05
N GLU A 461 26.58 0.71 18.22
CA GLU A 461 26.42 -0.69 18.64
C GLU A 461 24.94 -0.99 18.96
N GLY A 462 24.20 -1.55 18.01
CA GLY A 462 22.75 -1.72 18.09
C GLY A 462 22.29 -2.51 19.31
N TYR A 463 22.96 -3.59 19.68
CA TYR A 463 22.60 -4.38 20.87
C TYR A 463 22.78 -3.61 22.20
N VAL A 464 23.76 -2.71 22.28
CA VAL A 464 23.96 -1.85 23.47
C VAL A 464 22.77 -0.87 23.56
N ILE A 465 22.38 -0.27 22.43
CA ILE A 465 21.25 0.66 22.39
C ILE A 465 19.94 -0.05 22.77
N THR A 466 19.65 -1.21 22.19
CA THR A 466 18.41 -1.96 22.50
C THR A 466 18.34 -2.38 23.97
N SER A 467 19.46 -2.85 24.54
CA SER A 467 19.51 -3.21 25.97
C SER A 467 19.25 -2.01 26.87
N LYS A 468 19.83 -0.85 26.54
CA LYS A 468 19.62 0.38 27.31
C LYS A 468 18.19 0.89 27.21
N VAL A 469 17.56 0.86 26.01
CA VAL A 469 16.15 1.24 25.84
C VAL A 469 15.22 0.30 26.61
N ALA A 470 15.52 -0.99 26.66
CA ALA A 470 14.74 -1.95 27.44
C ALA A 470 14.69 -1.64 28.96
N GLU A 471 15.70 -0.95 29.50
CA GLU A 471 15.76 -0.52 30.91
C GLU A 471 15.01 0.79 31.19
N LEU A 472 14.66 1.56 30.15
CA LEU A 472 13.97 2.82 30.27
C LEU A 472 12.46 2.62 30.55
N ASP A 473 11.80 3.70 30.98
CA ASP A 473 10.36 3.76 31.17
C ASP A 473 9.63 3.72 29.80
N LYS A 474 8.38 3.27 29.81
CA LYS A 474 7.52 3.31 28.61
C LYS A 474 7.44 4.73 28.04
N GLY A 475 7.53 4.86 26.73
CA GLY A 475 7.54 6.14 26.03
C GLY A 475 8.93 6.77 25.89
N GLN A 476 9.90 6.32 26.65
CA GLN A 476 11.30 6.71 26.47
C GLN A 476 11.99 5.79 25.48
N GLY A 477 13.01 6.31 24.79
CA GLY A 477 13.76 5.53 23.83
C GLY A 477 15.01 6.26 23.36
N PHE A 478 15.52 5.85 22.21
CA PHE A 478 16.72 6.37 21.60
C PHE A 478 16.38 7.15 20.31
N ASN A 479 16.76 8.42 20.28
CA ASN A 479 16.67 9.24 19.06
C ASN A 479 17.95 9.11 18.24
N ALA A 480 17.91 8.31 17.17
CA ALA A 480 19.08 8.03 16.33
C ALA A 480 19.55 9.25 15.51
N ALA A 481 18.71 10.27 15.32
CA ALA A 481 19.11 11.52 14.65
C ALA A 481 20.05 12.36 15.52
N THR A 482 19.74 12.48 16.83
CA THR A 482 20.50 13.31 17.80
C THR A 482 21.51 12.51 18.62
N GLY A 483 21.31 11.18 18.77
CA GLY A 483 22.11 10.32 19.63
C GLY A 483 21.70 10.36 21.11
N GLU A 484 20.54 10.93 21.44
CA GLU A 484 20.08 11.15 22.80
C GLU A 484 19.01 10.13 23.21
N TYR A 485 18.92 9.88 24.52
CA TYR A 485 17.85 9.09 25.15
C TYR A 485 16.88 10.01 25.84
N GLY A 486 15.60 9.72 25.75
CA GLY A 486 14.57 10.52 26.39
C GLY A 486 13.15 10.18 25.98
N ASP A 487 12.23 11.06 26.31
CA ASP A 487 10.81 10.98 25.92
C ASP A 487 10.67 11.24 24.41
N LEU A 488 10.44 10.18 23.66
CA LEU A 488 10.39 10.23 22.19
C LEU A 488 9.15 10.94 21.70
N VAL A 489 8.04 10.85 22.41
CA VAL A 489 6.81 11.55 22.04
C VAL A 489 7.03 13.06 22.10
N LYS A 490 7.64 13.56 23.18
CA LYS A 490 8.01 14.99 23.29
C LYS A 490 9.06 15.42 22.26
N ALA A 491 9.94 14.50 21.87
CA ALA A 491 10.95 14.75 20.84
C ALA A 491 10.38 14.69 19.39
N GLY A 492 9.08 14.40 19.20
CA GLY A 492 8.47 14.23 17.89
C GLY A 492 8.87 12.94 17.17
N VAL A 493 9.49 11.98 17.86
CA VAL A 493 9.85 10.66 17.32
C VAL A 493 8.74 9.68 17.66
N ILE A 494 7.75 9.60 16.78
CA ILE A 494 6.49 8.88 16.99
C ILE A 494 6.15 8.04 15.77
N ASP A 495 5.69 6.82 15.98
CA ASP A 495 5.23 5.92 14.93
C ASP A 495 3.72 5.67 15.04
N PRO A 496 2.98 5.56 13.92
CA PRO A 496 1.61 5.08 13.95
C PRO A 496 1.57 3.65 14.47
N VAL A 497 0.68 3.37 15.44
CA VAL A 497 0.60 2.02 16.00
C VAL A 497 0.17 0.99 14.95
N LYS A 498 -0.72 1.39 14.04
CA LYS A 498 -1.16 0.54 12.93
C LYS A 498 0.02 0.06 12.06
N VAL A 499 0.96 0.95 11.76
CA VAL A 499 2.19 0.63 11.00
C VAL A 499 3.04 -0.40 11.74
N THR A 500 3.36 -0.13 13.01
CA THR A 500 4.22 -0.99 13.83
C THR A 500 3.61 -2.38 14.06
N ARG A 501 2.31 -2.42 14.34
CA ARG A 501 1.55 -3.65 14.57
C ARG A 501 1.42 -4.49 13.30
N SER A 502 0.99 -3.88 12.19
CA SER A 502 0.84 -4.58 10.91
C SER A 502 2.18 -5.13 10.39
N ALA A 503 3.27 -4.39 10.59
CA ALA A 503 4.61 -4.87 10.25
C ALA A 503 4.97 -6.16 11.00
N LEU A 504 4.69 -6.23 12.30
CA LEU A 504 4.95 -7.43 13.12
C LEU A 504 4.04 -8.60 12.71
N GLU A 505 2.75 -8.36 12.53
CA GLU A 505 1.76 -9.38 12.16
C GLU A 505 2.04 -10.00 10.79
N ASN A 506 2.32 -9.17 9.78
CA ASN A 506 2.63 -9.63 8.43
C ASN A 506 3.96 -10.39 8.38
N ALA A 507 4.99 -9.90 9.08
CA ALA A 507 6.28 -10.57 9.21
C ALA A 507 6.13 -11.95 9.85
N ALA A 508 5.37 -12.05 10.94
CA ALA A 508 5.14 -13.31 11.66
C ALA A 508 4.30 -14.31 10.86
N SER A 509 3.29 -13.84 10.14
CA SER A 509 2.47 -14.68 9.27
C SER A 509 3.33 -15.43 8.25
N ILE A 510 4.16 -14.72 7.51
CA ILE A 510 5.02 -15.33 6.49
C ILE A 510 6.16 -16.15 7.11
N ALA A 511 6.78 -15.66 8.19
CA ALA A 511 7.81 -16.42 8.89
C ALA A 511 7.27 -17.76 9.41
N SER A 512 6.07 -17.79 10.00
CA SER A 512 5.42 -19.01 10.48
C SER A 512 5.17 -20.02 9.36
N LEU A 513 4.74 -19.56 8.17
CA LEU A 513 4.57 -20.42 7.00
C LEU A 513 5.91 -21.00 6.53
N LEU A 514 6.95 -20.17 6.48
CA LEU A 514 8.27 -20.59 6.07
C LEU A 514 8.86 -21.64 7.03
N LEU A 515 8.69 -21.46 8.35
CA LEU A 515 9.16 -22.41 9.36
C LEU A 515 8.52 -23.80 9.24
N THR A 516 7.27 -23.87 8.75
CA THR A 516 6.53 -25.12 8.53
C THR A 516 6.76 -25.74 7.15
N THR A 517 7.58 -25.10 6.29
CA THR A 517 7.86 -25.59 4.93
C THR A 517 8.92 -26.69 4.97
N GLU A 518 8.66 -27.77 4.22
CA GLU A 518 9.51 -28.96 4.12
C GLU A 518 10.04 -29.18 2.70
N THR A 519 9.28 -28.75 1.68
CA THR A 519 9.60 -29.03 0.29
C THR A 519 9.41 -27.79 -0.57
N LEU A 520 10.36 -27.55 -1.50
CA LEU A 520 10.26 -26.51 -2.53
C LEU A 520 10.03 -27.15 -3.88
N VAL A 521 9.12 -26.57 -4.65
CA VAL A 521 8.77 -27.02 -6.01
C VAL A 521 8.91 -25.83 -6.95
N VAL A 522 9.91 -25.86 -7.83
CA VAL A 522 10.17 -24.76 -8.77
C VAL A 522 10.18 -25.27 -10.21
N GLU A 523 10.01 -24.39 -11.17
CA GLU A 523 10.18 -24.74 -12.58
C GLU A 523 11.65 -24.99 -12.91
N LYS A 524 11.93 -26.02 -13.71
CA LYS A 524 13.27 -26.24 -14.22
C LYS A 524 13.61 -25.06 -15.15
N PRO A 525 14.72 -24.32 -14.91
CA PRO A 525 15.18 -23.29 -15.84
C PRO A 525 15.32 -23.87 -17.24
N ALA A 526 14.95 -23.11 -18.26
CA ALA A 526 15.25 -23.49 -19.64
C ALA A 526 16.77 -23.59 -19.79
N GLU A 527 17.27 -24.73 -20.29
CA GLU A 527 18.67 -24.82 -20.70
C GLU A 527 18.84 -23.81 -21.86
N GLU A 528 19.74 -22.86 -21.73
CA GLU A 528 20.15 -22.04 -22.86
C GLU A 528 20.72 -23.03 -23.89
N GLU A 529 20.01 -23.26 -25.01
CA GLU A 529 20.56 -23.94 -26.14
C GLU A 529 21.80 -23.13 -26.58
N GLY A 530 22.96 -23.62 -26.20
CA GLY A 530 24.23 -23.05 -26.61
C GLY A 530 24.21 -22.89 -28.13
N ASP A 531 24.46 -21.68 -28.57
CA ASP A 531 24.63 -21.30 -29.98
C ASP A 531 25.67 -22.24 -30.62
N ALA A 532 25.17 -23.36 -31.18
CA ALA A 532 25.98 -24.25 -31.98
C ALA A 532 26.25 -23.52 -33.30
N GLY A 533 27.36 -22.78 -33.31
CA GLY A 533 27.87 -22.09 -34.47
C GLY A 533 27.90 -23.00 -35.71
N HIS A 534 26.96 -22.79 -36.61
CA HIS A 534 27.04 -23.32 -37.98
C HIS A 534 28.15 -22.58 -38.71
N GLY A 535 29.35 -23.13 -38.59
CA GLY A 535 30.45 -22.81 -39.46
C GLY A 535 30.16 -23.30 -40.89
N HIS A 536 29.61 -22.42 -41.71
CA HIS A 536 29.60 -22.64 -43.16
C HIS A 536 30.99 -22.34 -43.72
N GLY A 537 31.79 -23.37 -43.84
CA GLY A 537 33.00 -23.37 -44.67
C GLY A 537 32.62 -23.29 -46.14
N HIS A 538 32.76 -22.14 -46.77
CA HIS A 538 32.84 -22.03 -48.24
C HIS A 538 34.28 -22.26 -48.67
N GLY A 539 34.56 -23.49 -49.13
CA GLY A 539 35.74 -23.78 -49.92
C GLY A 539 35.56 -23.23 -51.34
N HIS A 540 36.35 -22.27 -51.73
CA HIS A 540 36.59 -21.95 -53.13
C HIS A 540 37.85 -22.64 -53.57
N SER A 541 37.71 -23.63 -54.45
CA SER A 541 38.77 -24.13 -55.37
C SER A 541 38.51 -23.51 -56.75
N HIS A 542 39.39 -22.76 -57.22
CA HIS A 542 40.03 -22.39 -58.45
C HIS A 542 40.31 -20.90 -58.55
#